data_984ad7cead62e228265182cf0749f0d0
#
_entry.id   984ad7cead62e228265182cf0749f0d0
#
_cell.length_a   1.000
_cell.length_b   1.000
_cell.length_c   1.000
_cell.angle_alpha   90.00
_cell.angle_beta   90.00
_cell.angle_gamma   90.00
#
_symmetry.space_group_name_H-M   'P 1'
#
loop_
_entity.id
_entity.type
_entity.pdbx_description
1 polymer ?
#
loop_
_entity_poly.entity_id
_entity_poly.type
_entity_poly.pdbx_seq_one_letter_code
_entity_poly.pdbx_strand_id
1 'polypeptide(L)'
;DIAGGQGGSDLYWSKWENGGWTTPQNLGSDVNSPGDELFPFITNTGMLWFASNGHPGLGGLDIFFAAANGKGGWANVKNPGGPLNSGRDDFSICFDNRGQGYFASNRPGGKGEDDIYHFQRIIPVEIIVTNEGTGVPVEGAGIRMLSSSGNEILLNTDAEGKATNYLDWVKSFKFEVG
;
A
#
# COMPACT_ATOMS: atom_id res chain seq x y z
N ASP A 1 3.27 23.06 17.38
CA ASP A 1 2.63 21.91 18.05
C ASP A 1 1.30 22.33 18.64
N ILE A 2 0.27 21.50 18.46
CA ILE A 2 -1.03 21.68 19.07
C ILE A 2 -1.02 20.98 20.43
N ALA A 3 -1.50 21.66 21.48
CA ALA A 3 -1.55 21.09 22.82
C ALA A 3 -2.37 19.77 22.82
N GLY A 4 -1.84 18.73 23.49
CA GLY A 4 -2.48 17.43 23.57
C GLY A 4 -1.99 16.42 22.52
N GLY A 5 -0.85 16.68 21.88
CA GLY A 5 -0.14 15.71 21.03
C GLY A 5 0.36 14.50 21.81
N GLN A 6 0.74 13.45 21.07
CA GLN A 6 1.27 12.19 21.61
C GLN A 6 2.81 12.22 21.69
N GLY A 7 3.46 13.03 20.85
CA GLY A 7 4.91 13.06 20.73
C GLY A 7 5.46 14.34 20.13
N GLY A 8 6.31 14.20 19.14
CA GLY A 8 6.88 15.30 18.35
C GLY A 8 5.84 15.94 17.45
N SER A 9 5.90 15.64 16.17
CA SER A 9 4.87 16.06 15.21
C SER A 9 3.79 15.02 15.09
N ASP A 10 2.54 15.39 15.36
CA ASP A 10 1.39 14.49 15.28
C ASP A 10 0.53 14.78 14.06
N LEU A 11 -0.19 13.78 13.58
CA LEU A 11 -1.23 13.92 12.57
C LEU A 11 -2.55 14.32 13.20
N TYR A 12 -3.19 15.32 12.56
CA TYR A 12 -4.51 15.82 12.90
C TYR A 12 -5.39 15.81 11.66
N TRP A 13 -6.70 15.76 11.84
CA TRP A 13 -7.67 15.91 10.79
C TRP A 13 -8.69 17.01 11.10
N SER A 14 -9.21 17.64 10.05
CA SER A 14 -10.25 18.64 10.14
C SER A 14 -11.22 18.48 8.96
N LYS A 15 -12.49 18.80 9.15
CA LYS A 15 -13.51 18.78 8.10
C LYS A 15 -13.85 20.19 7.66
N TRP A 16 -14.15 20.32 6.38
CA TRP A 16 -14.78 21.52 5.87
C TRP A 16 -16.30 21.36 5.98
N GLU A 17 -16.94 22.17 6.82
CA GLU A 17 -18.41 22.18 6.97
C GLU A 17 -18.90 23.57 7.37
N ASN A 18 -20.13 23.92 6.95
CA ASN A 18 -20.74 25.21 7.24
C ASN A 18 -19.90 26.43 6.83
N GLY A 19 -19.08 26.33 5.77
CA GLY A 19 -18.23 27.41 5.28
C GLY A 19 -16.92 27.63 6.05
N GLY A 20 -16.49 26.67 6.89
CA GLY A 20 -15.24 26.73 7.65
C GLY A 20 -14.64 25.38 7.96
N TRP A 21 -13.38 25.38 8.38
CA TRP A 21 -12.72 24.19 8.91
C TRP A 21 -13.13 23.95 10.37
N THR A 22 -13.43 22.73 10.72
CA THR A 22 -13.62 22.34 12.12
C THR A 22 -12.30 22.45 12.89
N THR A 23 -12.37 22.51 14.21
CA THR A 23 -11.18 22.41 15.06
C THR A 23 -10.43 21.12 14.75
N PRO A 24 -9.10 21.18 14.47
CA PRO A 24 -8.31 19.99 14.23
C PRO A 24 -8.38 19.02 15.38
N GLN A 25 -8.57 17.74 15.06
CA GLN A 25 -8.64 16.65 16.02
C GLN A 25 -7.42 15.74 15.85
N ASN A 26 -6.71 15.47 16.95
CA ASN A 26 -5.58 14.54 16.95
C ASN A 26 -6.04 13.14 16.54
N LEU A 27 -5.27 12.43 15.72
CA LEU A 27 -5.61 11.05 15.30
C LEU A 27 -5.47 10.03 16.44
N GLY A 28 -4.92 10.44 17.57
CA GLY A 28 -4.77 9.59 18.76
C GLY A 28 -3.66 8.55 18.65
N SER A 29 -3.48 7.79 19.73
CA SER A 29 -2.41 6.79 19.86
C SER A 29 -2.56 5.55 18.95
N ASP A 30 -3.68 5.43 18.24
CA ASP A 30 -3.84 4.39 17.22
C ASP A 30 -3.03 4.70 15.95
N VAL A 31 -2.64 5.98 15.75
CA VAL A 31 -1.87 6.47 14.59
C VAL A 31 -0.62 7.21 15.03
N ASN A 32 -0.74 8.15 15.98
CA ASN A 32 0.37 8.96 16.46
C ASN A 32 1.18 8.19 17.52
N SER A 33 2.47 8.44 17.56
CA SER A 33 3.45 7.82 18.45
C SER A 33 4.18 8.87 19.31
N PRO A 34 5.09 8.50 20.21
CA PRO A 34 5.98 9.47 20.86
C PRO A 34 6.98 10.17 19.94
N GLY A 35 7.15 9.70 18.70
CA GLY A 35 8.02 10.30 17.69
C GLY A 35 7.30 11.35 16.85
N ASP A 36 7.68 11.43 15.58
CA ASP A 36 7.09 12.30 14.58
C ASP A 36 6.27 11.49 13.58
N GLU A 37 5.05 11.94 13.30
CA GLU A 37 4.22 11.47 12.20
C GLU A 37 4.09 12.59 11.17
N LEU A 38 4.54 12.31 9.93
CA LEU A 38 4.73 13.31 8.88
C LEU A 38 4.15 12.83 7.54
N PHE A 39 3.97 13.75 6.60
CA PHE A 39 3.64 13.48 5.21
C PHE A 39 2.41 12.57 5.01
N PRO A 40 1.24 12.93 5.57
CA PRO A 40 0.04 12.11 5.41
C PRO A 40 -0.48 12.13 3.98
N PHE A 41 -0.90 10.95 3.50
CA PHE A 41 -1.60 10.77 2.23
C PHE A 41 -2.78 9.81 2.40
N ILE A 42 -3.96 10.19 1.90
CA ILE A 42 -5.15 9.35 1.95
C ILE A 42 -5.48 8.86 0.54
N THR A 43 -5.57 7.54 0.39
CA THR A 43 -5.97 6.91 -0.89
C THR A 43 -7.47 7.09 -1.15
N ASN A 44 -7.90 6.88 -2.40
CA ASN A 44 -9.32 6.87 -2.77
C ASN A 44 -10.14 5.79 -2.03
N THR A 45 -9.48 4.77 -1.47
CA THR A 45 -10.10 3.73 -0.65
C THR A 45 -10.18 4.10 0.84
N GLY A 46 -9.71 5.30 1.21
CA GLY A 46 -9.72 5.79 2.59
C GLY A 46 -8.57 5.28 3.45
N MET A 47 -7.56 4.62 2.88
CA MET A 47 -6.36 4.19 3.60
C MET A 47 -5.43 5.38 3.82
N LEU A 48 -5.02 5.61 5.06
CA LEU A 48 -4.03 6.62 5.43
C LEU A 48 -2.63 6.02 5.29
N TRP A 49 -1.76 6.75 4.61
CA TRP A 49 -0.33 6.51 4.55
C TRP A 49 0.39 7.70 5.18
N PHE A 50 1.51 7.45 5.87
CA PHE A 50 2.30 8.50 6.52
C PHE A 50 3.72 7.99 6.78
N ALA A 51 4.62 8.88 7.13
CA ALA A 51 5.96 8.52 7.61
C ALA A 51 6.06 8.73 9.10
N SER A 52 6.79 7.87 9.81
CA SER A 52 7.05 8.01 11.23
C SER A 52 8.44 7.50 11.62
N ASN A 53 9.02 8.13 12.65
CA ASN A 53 10.24 7.68 13.32
C ASN A 53 9.94 7.12 14.73
N GLY A 54 8.69 7.11 15.17
CA GLY A 54 8.30 6.64 16.49
C GLY A 54 7.65 5.25 16.50
N HIS A 55 7.13 4.78 15.38
CA HIS A 55 6.69 3.39 15.22
C HIS A 55 7.87 2.47 14.92
N PRO A 56 7.79 1.16 15.29
CA PRO A 56 8.84 0.19 14.97
C PRO A 56 9.07 0.08 13.46
N GLY A 57 10.25 0.47 13.00
CA GLY A 57 10.64 0.57 11.59
C GLY A 57 11.98 -0.08 11.29
N LEU A 58 12.53 0.23 10.12
CA LEU A 58 13.81 -0.26 9.62
C LEU A 58 14.88 0.83 9.62
N GLY A 59 14.48 2.09 9.50
CA GLY A 59 15.34 3.25 9.35
C GLY A 59 15.06 4.36 10.36
N GLY A 60 15.24 5.59 9.93
CA GLY A 60 14.84 6.78 10.67
C GLY A 60 13.35 7.05 10.47
N LEU A 61 12.98 7.75 9.39
CA LEU A 61 11.58 7.80 8.94
C LEU A 61 11.28 6.56 8.11
N ASP A 62 10.22 5.86 8.48
CA ASP A 62 9.66 4.76 7.71
C ASP A 62 8.22 5.06 7.29
N ILE A 63 7.80 4.53 6.15
CA ILE A 63 6.43 4.64 5.65
C ILE A 63 5.55 3.61 6.36
N PHE A 64 4.39 4.06 6.83
CA PHE A 64 3.35 3.25 7.45
C PHE A 64 2.02 3.45 6.76
N PHE A 65 1.09 2.54 6.99
CA PHE A 65 -0.30 2.70 6.58
C PHE A 65 -1.27 2.24 7.66
N ALA A 66 -2.46 2.85 7.67
CA ALA A 66 -3.55 2.52 8.58
C ALA A 66 -4.87 2.42 7.82
N ALA A 67 -5.70 1.45 8.20
CA ALA A 67 -7.03 1.30 7.65
C ALA A 67 -8.03 2.23 8.31
N ALA A 68 -9.03 2.71 7.56
CA ALA A 68 -10.16 3.42 8.15
C ALA A 68 -10.90 2.50 9.14
N ASN A 69 -11.18 3.03 10.34
CA ASN A 69 -11.80 2.26 11.44
C ASN A 69 -13.33 2.26 11.42
N GLY A 70 -13.95 2.86 10.41
CA GLY A 70 -15.42 2.98 10.28
C GLY A 70 -16.08 3.97 11.26
N LYS A 71 -15.30 4.61 12.13
CA LYS A 71 -15.75 5.62 13.10
C LYS A 71 -15.26 7.04 12.79
N GLY A 72 -14.74 7.23 11.57
CA GLY A 72 -14.22 8.53 11.11
C GLY A 72 -12.74 8.77 11.40
N GLY A 73 -12.00 7.74 11.77
CA GLY A 73 -10.54 7.76 11.98
C GLY A 73 -9.87 6.55 11.36
N TRP A 74 -8.62 6.29 11.77
CA TRP A 74 -7.78 5.20 11.31
C TRP A 74 -7.24 4.39 12.50
N ALA A 75 -6.90 3.13 12.24
CA ALA A 75 -6.30 2.23 13.22
C ALA A 75 -5.51 1.10 12.52
N ASN A 76 -4.88 0.23 13.31
CA ASN A 76 -4.09 -0.90 12.82
C ASN A 76 -2.93 -0.45 11.93
N VAL A 77 -2.10 0.45 12.43
CA VAL A 77 -0.87 0.90 11.77
C VAL A 77 0.02 -0.29 11.47
N LYS A 78 0.49 -0.35 10.22
CA LYS A 78 1.37 -1.41 9.72
C LYS A 78 2.54 -0.81 8.97
N ASN A 79 3.71 -1.41 9.16
CA ASN A 79 4.88 -1.18 8.32
C ASN A 79 4.82 -2.12 7.11
N PRO A 80 4.88 -1.62 5.86
CA PRO A 80 4.92 -2.48 4.66
C PRO A 80 6.23 -3.25 4.51
N GLY A 81 7.28 -2.85 5.24
CA GLY A 81 8.60 -3.46 5.16
C GLY A 81 9.37 -3.12 3.89
N GLY A 82 10.48 -3.85 3.68
CA GLY A 82 11.23 -3.73 2.42
C GLY A 82 10.49 -4.36 1.24
N PRO A 83 10.74 -3.87 0.02
CA PRO A 83 11.72 -2.83 -0.35
C PRO A 83 11.20 -1.39 -0.25
N LEU A 84 9.94 -1.16 0.19
CA LEU A 84 9.40 0.19 0.31
C LEU A 84 10.14 0.98 1.39
N ASN A 85 10.31 0.37 2.57
CA ASN A 85 11.16 0.90 3.63
C ASN A 85 12.57 0.29 3.56
N SER A 86 13.56 1.06 3.99
CA SER A 86 14.98 0.72 4.02
C SER A 86 15.58 1.05 5.40
N GLY A 87 16.88 0.87 5.59
CA GLY A 87 17.60 1.32 6.79
C GLY A 87 17.91 2.83 6.78
N ARG A 88 17.21 3.62 5.96
CA ARG A 88 17.34 5.08 5.83
C ARG A 88 15.99 5.73 6.02
N ASP A 89 15.88 7.03 5.72
CA ASP A 89 14.60 7.72 5.73
C ASP A 89 13.82 7.41 4.46
N ASP A 90 12.58 7.00 4.64
CA ASP A 90 11.62 6.70 3.58
C ASP A 90 10.31 7.43 3.91
N PHE A 91 9.86 8.35 3.03
CA PHE A 91 8.79 9.28 3.38
C PHE A 91 8.03 9.82 2.16
N SER A 92 7.03 10.67 2.38
CA SER A 92 6.27 11.39 1.34
C SER A 92 5.65 10.47 0.28
N ILE A 93 5.07 9.34 0.71
CA ILE A 93 4.41 8.43 -0.23
C ILE A 93 3.15 9.05 -0.83
N CYS A 94 2.95 8.86 -2.12
CA CYS A 94 1.70 9.18 -2.81
C CYS A 94 1.41 8.18 -3.92
N PHE A 95 0.17 8.19 -4.42
CA PHE A 95 -0.25 7.33 -5.52
C PHE A 95 -0.92 8.16 -6.62
N ASP A 96 -0.67 7.81 -7.86
CA ASP A 96 -1.36 8.38 -9.00
C ASP A 96 -2.74 7.71 -9.21
N ASN A 97 -3.51 8.24 -10.16
CA ASN A 97 -4.84 7.70 -10.51
C ASN A 97 -4.78 6.29 -11.14
N ARG A 98 -3.59 5.79 -11.46
CA ARG A 98 -3.36 4.44 -12.01
C ARG A 98 -2.92 3.47 -10.92
N GLY A 99 -2.77 3.95 -9.66
CA GLY A 99 -2.31 3.15 -8.52
C GLY A 99 -0.79 2.93 -8.50
N GLN A 100 -0.02 3.68 -9.29
CA GLN A 100 1.42 3.68 -9.18
C GLN A 100 1.83 4.55 -8.00
N GLY A 101 2.80 4.09 -7.24
CA GLY A 101 3.28 4.78 -6.05
C GLY A 101 4.59 5.50 -6.27
N TYR A 102 4.74 6.60 -5.58
CA TYR A 102 5.97 7.39 -5.52
C TYR A 102 6.27 7.72 -4.07
N PHE A 103 7.52 7.74 -3.70
CA PHE A 103 7.97 8.13 -2.35
C PHE A 103 9.36 8.76 -2.43
N ALA A 104 9.74 9.50 -1.41
CA ALA A 104 11.08 10.06 -1.25
C ALA A 104 11.92 9.18 -0.34
N SER A 105 13.22 9.09 -0.61
CA SER A 105 14.17 8.36 0.23
C SER A 105 15.60 8.85 0.05
N ASN A 106 16.37 8.82 1.14
CA ASN A 106 17.81 9.07 1.14
C ASN A 106 18.65 7.78 1.13
N ARG A 107 18.05 6.68 0.62
CA ARG A 107 18.74 5.38 0.50
C ARG A 107 19.91 5.44 -0.49
N PRO A 108 20.95 4.62 -0.30
CA PRO A 108 22.07 4.55 -1.24
C PRO A 108 21.64 4.18 -2.66
N GLY A 109 22.32 4.77 -3.65
CA GLY A 109 22.09 4.50 -5.08
C GLY A 109 21.28 5.56 -5.80
N GLY A 110 20.81 6.58 -5.10
CA GLY A 110 20.21 7.78 -5.67
C GLY A 110 21.21 8.76 -6.26
N LYS A 111 20.75 9.94 -6.65
CA LYS A 111 21.57 11.02 -7.25
C LYS A 111 21.78 12.18 -6.30
N GLY A 112 20.91 12.36 -5.31
CA GLY A 112 20.95 13.42 -4.33
C GLY A 112 21.00 12.90 -2.89
N GLU A 113 20.66 13.78 -1.94
CA GLU A 113 20.43 13.39 -0.55
C GLU A 113 19.08 12.69 -0.42
N ASP A 114 18.03 13.31 -0.98
CA ASP A 114 16.69 12.73 -1.09
C ASP A 114 16.33 12.58 -2.57
N ASP A 115 15.92 11.40 -2.98
CA ASP A 115 15.49 11.09 -4.34
C ASP A 115 14.05 10.59 -4.35
N ILE A 116 13.36 10.80 -5.49
CA ILE A 116 12.01 10.27 -5.69
C ILE A 116 12.11 8.91 -6.36
N TYR A 117 11.53 7.91 -5.69
CA TYR A 117 11.44 6.55 -6.17
C TYR A 117 10.02 6.25 -6.66
N HIS A 118 9.95 5.55 -7.79
CA HIS A 118 8.70 4.99 -8.31
C HIS A 118 8.62 3.52 -7.92
N PHE A 119 7.45 3.07 -7.47
CA PHE A 119 7.22 1.66 -7.20
C PHE A 119 5.86 1.20 -7.74
N GLN A 120 5.81 -0.07 -8.09
CA GLN A 120 4.57 -0.77 -8.41
C GLN A 120 4.41 -1.89 -7.40
N ARG A 121 3.24 -1.97 -6.78
CA ARG A 121 2.93 -3.09 -5.91
C ARG A 121 2.42 -4.25 -6.75
N ILE A 122 3.30 -5.18 -6.99
CA ILE A 122 3.04 -6.37 -7.79
C ILE A 122 2.92 -7.57 -6.85
N ILE A 123 1.78 -8.28 -6.90
CA ILE A 123 1.57 -9.51 -6.14
C ILE A 123 1.83 -10.68 -7.08
N PRO A 124 2.76 -11.59 -6.75
CA PRO A 124 2.87 -12.85 -7.46
C PRO A 124 1.62 -13.70 -7.18
N VAL A 125 1.01 -14.19 -8.23
CA VAL A 125 -0.15 -15.09 -8.17
C VAL A 125 0.22 -16.39 -8.87
N GLU A 126 0.14 -17.50 -8.17
CA GLU A 126 0.23 -18.85 -8.72
C GLU A 126 -1.18 -19.40 -8.87
N ILE A 127 -1.52 -19.86 -10.05
CA ILE A 127 -2.80 -20.49 -10.39
C ILE A 127 -2.50 -21.95 -10.69
N ILE A 128 -3.19 -22.85 -10.01
CA ILE A 128 -3.06 -24.30 -10.23
C ILE A 128 -4.38 -24.80 -10.80
N VAL A 129 -4.32 -25.45 -11.97
CA VAL A 129 -5.46 -26.06 -12.63
C VAL A 129 -5.35 -27.57 -12.51
N THR A 130 -6.39 -28.18 -11.94
CA THR A 130 -6.50 -29.63 -11.79
C THR A 130 -7.81 -30.12 -12.40
N ASN A 131 -7.82 -31.37 -12.88
CA ASN A 131 -9.04 -32.03 -13.31
C ASN A 131 -9.96 -32.28 -12.10
N GLU A 132 -11.22 -31.85 -12.17
CA GLU A 132 -12.16 -31.93 -11.06
C GLU A 132 -12.43 -33.35 -10.57
N GLY A 133 -12.47 -34.35 -11.48
CA GLY A 133 -12.79 -35.73 -11.13
C GLY A 133 -11.60 -36.54 -10.60
N THR A 134 -10.37 -36.19 -11.02
CA THR A 134 -9.17 -36.98 -10.71
C THR A 134 -8.17 -36.27 -9.82
N GLY A 135 -8.27 -34.94 -9.69
CA GLY A 135 -7.28 -34.12 -9.00
C GLY A 135 -5.93 -33.97 -9.71
N VAL A 136 -5.78 -34.56 -10.91
CA VAL A 136 -4.52 -34.53 -11.66
C VAL A 136 -4.31 -33.15 -12.25
N PRO A 137 -3.07 -32.57 -12.18
CA PRO A 137 -2.73 -31.33 -12.85
C PRO A 137 -3.04 -31.36 -14.35
N VAL A 138 -3.50 -30.26 -14.89
CA VAL A 138 -3.83 -30.11 -16.31
C VAL A 138 -2.78 -29.22 -16.97
N GLU A 139 -1.96 -29.80 -17.84
CA GLU A 139 -1.02 -29.08 -18.67
C GLU A 139 -1.73 -28.39 -19.83
N GLY A 140 -1.30 -27.18 -20.18
CA GLY A 140 -1.81 -26.42 -21.33
C GLY A 140 -3.21 -25.84 -21.15
N ALA A 141 -3.79 -25.89 -19.94
CA ALA A 141 -5.07 -25.24 -19.66
C ALA A 141 -4.97 -23.73 -19.92
N GLY A 142 -5.88 -23.20 -20.73
CA GLY A 142 -5.97 -21.77 -21.00
C GLY A 142 -6.56 -21.02 -19.81
N ILE A 143 -5.89 -19.98 -19.34
CA ILE A 143 -6.38 -19.10 -18.27
C ILE A 143 -6.52 -17.70 -18.84
N ARG A 144 -7.72 -17.18 -18.77
CA ARG A 144 -8.06 -15.80 -19.14
C ARG A 144 -8.28 -14.98 -17.88
N MET A 145 -7.48 -13.95 -17.69
CA MET A 145 -7.66 -13.00 -16.58
C MET A 145 -8.10 -11.64 -17.15
N LEU A 146 -9.22 -11.13 -16.69
CA LEU A 146 -9.77 -9.85 -17.09
C LEU A 146 -9.73 -8.88 -15.91
N SER A 147 -8.96 -7.80 -16.03
CA SER A 147 -8.88 -6.77 -14.99
C SER A 147 -10.11 -5.86 -15.00
N SER A 148 -10.41 -5.23 -13.87
CA SER A 148 -11.46 -4.22 -13.75
C SER A 148 -11.26 -2.99 -14.66
N SER A 149 -10.05 -2.77 -15.17
CA SER A 149 -9.73 -1.73 -16.16
C SER A 149 -9.89 -2.20 -17.62
N GLY A 150 -10.34 -3.44 -17.86
CA GLY A 150 -10.54 -4.02 -19.20
C GLY A 150 -9.30 -4.64 -19.83
N ASN A 151 -8.16 -4.69 -19.13
CA ASN A 151 -6.97 -5.37 -19.63
C ASN A 151 -7.13 -6.89 -19.50
N GLU A 152 -6.80 -7.59 -20.57
CA GLU A 152 -6.83 -9.05 -20.67
C GLU A 152 -5.41 -9.62 -20.62
N ILE A 153 -5.26 -10.71 -19.84
CA ILE A 153 -4.02 -11.49 -19.75
C ILE A 153 -4.39 -12.94 -20.04
N LEU A 154 -3.67 -13.57 -20.96
CA LEU A 154 -3.82 -14.97 -21.32
C LEU A 154 -2.59 -15.74 -20.87
N LEU A 155 -2.79 -16.85 -20.16
CA LEU A 155 -1.75 -17.75 -19.68
C LEU A 155 -2.10 -19.18 -20.06
N ASN A 156 -1.08 -20.05 -20.10
CA ASN A 156 -1.27 -21.50 -20.15
C ASN A 156 -0.54 -22.14 -18.97
N THR A 157 -1.08 -23.24 -18.46
CA THR A 157 -0.43 -24.02 -17.42
C THR A 157 0.72 -24.86 -17.96
N ASP A 158 1.72 -25.06 -17.12
CA ASP A 158 2.84 -25.98 -17.36
C ASP A 158 2.46 -27.45 -17.07
N ALA A 159 3.45 -28.35 -17.11
CA ALA A 159 3.27 -29.77 -16.87
C ALA A 159 2.77 -30.09 -15.45
N GLU A 160 3.02 -29.23 -14.49
CA GLU A 160 2.54 -29.29 -13.12
C GLU A 160 1.17 -28.64 -12.94
N GLY A 161 0.51 -28.23 -14.03
CA GLY A 161 -0.77 -27.53 -14.02
C GLY A 161 -0.71 -26.10 -13.50
N LYS A 162 0.48 -25.49 -13.45
CA LYS A 162 0.73 -24.18 -12.86
C LYS A 162 0.87 -23.09 -13.91
N ALA A 163 0.34 -21.93 -13.60
CA ALA A 163 0.63 -20.68 -14.30
C ALA A 163 0.92 -19.59 -13.28
N THR A 164 1.97 -18.78 -13.53
CA THR A 164 2.37 -17.69 -12.63
C THR A 164 2.25 -16.36 -13.36
N ASN A 165 1.73 -15.34 -12.69
CA ASN A 165 1.76 -13.96 -13.16
C ASN A 165 1.90 -13.00 -11.99
N TYR A 166 2.15 -11.74 -12.31
CA TYR A 166 2.22 -10.65 -11.35
C TYR A 166 1.02 -9.73 -11.56
N LEU A 167 0.20 -9.57 -10.53
CA LEU A 167 -1.01 -8.77 -10.58
C LEU A 167 -0.87 -7.48 -9.78
N ASP A 168 -1.42 -6.39 -10.34
CA ASP A 168 -1.58 -5.14 -9.63
C ASP A 168 -2.65 -5.32 -8.53
N TRP A 169 -2.26 -5.18 -7.27
CA TRP A 169 -3.11 -5.40 -6.11
C TRP A 169 -4.29 -4.42 -5.98
N VAL A 170 -4.24 -3.30 -6.69
CA VAL A 170 -5.32 -2.28 -6.68
C VAL A 170 -6.48 -2.67 -7.60
N LYS A 171 -6.27 -3.67 -8.50
CA LYS A 171 -7.26 -4.09 -9.48
C LYS A 171 -7.92 -5.39 -9.06
N SER A 172 -9.22 -5.50 -9.29
CA SER A 172 -9.91 -6.79 -9.25
C SER A 172 -9.75 -7.50 -10.60
N PHE A 173 -9.66 -8.83 -10.54
CA PHE A 173 -9.52 -9.69 -11.71
C PHE A 173 -10.61 -10.76 -11.70
N LYS A 174 -11.17 -11.01 -12.88
CA LYS A 174 -12.03 -12.17 -13.14
C LYS A 174 -11.19 -13.23 -13.85
N PHE A 175 -11.28 -14.46 -13.38
CA PHE A 175 -10.57 -15.61 -13.96
C PHE A 175 -11.56 -16.50 -14.70
N GLU A 176 -11.17 -16.94 -15.89
CA GLU A 176 -11.89 -17.95 -16.69
C GLU A 176 -10.85 -19.01 -17.10
N VAL A 177 -11.19 -20.28 -16.91
CA VAL A 177 -10.33 -21.44 -17.28
C VAL A 177 -11.07 -22.23 -18.33
N GLY A 178 -10.39 -22.56 -19.45
CA GLY A 178 -10.94 -23.30 -20.58
C GLY A 178 -9.97 -24.33 -21.17
#